data_76068067877e823417605e2417170acd
#
_entry.id   76068067877e823417605e2417170acd
#
_cell.length_a   1.000
_cell.length_b   1.000
_cell.length_c   1.000
_cell.angle_alpha   90.00
_cell.angle_beta   90.00
_cell.angle_gamma   90.00
#
_symmetry.space_group_name_H-M   'P 1'
#
loop_
_entity.id
_entity.type
_entity.pdbx_description
1 polymer ?
#
loop_
_entity_poly.entity_id
_entity_poly.type
_entity_poly.pdbx_seq_one_letter_code
_entity_poly.pdbx_strand_id
1 'polypeptide(L)'
;KIFNEYTSLSLRYPPRFSQVSTEEEALTQLENMSFDLVICMPSTGDNDSFDIGRHIKEKYEHIPIVILTPFSHGITKRIINEDLSAFEYVFCWLGNTDLLVSIIKLMEDKMNLEHDVQEVGVQMILLVEDGIRFYSSILPNLYKFVLKQSQEFSTEALNAHQRTLRMRGRPKIVLARTYQEAMEIYRKYQNNILGVITDVRFPKVERGE
;
A
#
# COMPACT_ATOMS: atom_id res chain seq x y z
N LYS A 1 0.41 15.77 -10.95
CA LYS A 1 0.89 14.51 -11.56
C LYS A 1 0.00 13.32 -11.16
N ILE A 2 -0.25 13.05 -9.86
CA ILE A 2 -1.12 11.95 -9.41
C ILE A 2 -2.51 12.03 -10.03
N PHE A 3 -3.12 13.22 -10.09
CA PHE A 3 -4.42 13.42 -10.74
C PHE A 3 -4.42 12.94 -12.20
N ASN A 4 -3.34 13.22 -12.94
CA ASN A 4 -3.22 12.77 -14.33
C ASN A 4 -3.12 11.24 -14.41
N GLU A 5 -2.40 10.59 -13.47
CA GLU A 5 -2.33 9.13 -13.42
C GLU A 5 -3.70 8.50 -13.10
N TYR A 6 -4.44 9.07 -12.13
CA TYR A 6 -5.80 8.62 -11.84
C TYR A 6 -6.72 8.75 -13.06
N THR A 7 -6.61 9.86 -13.80
CA THR A 7 -7.38 10.08 -15.04
C THR A 7 -6.98 9.10 -16.13
N SER A 8 -5.68 8.87 -16.33
CA SER A 8 -5.17 7.94 -17.35
C SER A 8 -5.59 6.48 -17.09
N LEU A 9 -5.74 6.11 -15.82
CA LEU A 9 -6.20 4.79 -15.38
C LEU A 9 -7.73 4.73 -15.19
N SER A 10 -8.46 5.77 -15.58
CA SER A 10 -9.93 5.89 -15.42
C SER A 10 -10.42 5.65 -13.98
N LEU A 11 -9.62 6.00 -13.00
CA LEU A 11 -9.98 5.91 -11.58
C LEU A 11 -10.89 7.08 -11.21
N ARG A 12 -12.05 6.80 -10.59
CA ARG A 12 -13.14 7.77 -10.41
C ARG A 12 -12.86 8.85 -9.37
N TYR A 13 -12.17 8.52 -8.31
CA TYR A 13 -12.00 9.39 -7.15
C TYR A 13 -10.51 9.59 -6.87
N PRO A 14 -9.91 10.65 -7.43
CA PRO A 14 -8.53 10.96 -7.09
C PRO A 14 -8.43 11.31 -5.60
N PRO A 15 -7.39 10.82 -4.91
CA PRO A 15 -7.18 11.09 -3.50
C PRO A 15 -6.98 12.60 -3.26
N ARG A 16 -7.48 13.07 -2.13
CA ARG A 16 -7.15 14.41 -1.64
C ARG A 16 -5.92 14.32 -0.78
N PHE A 17 -5.03 15.29 -0.90
CA PHE A 17 -3.80 15.35 -0.12
C PHE A 17 -3.81 16.60 0.74
N SER A 18 -3.48 16.43 2.02
CA SER A 18 -3.04 17.48 2.92
C SER A 18 -1.57 17.29 3.19
N GLN A 19 -0.78 18.33 3.04
CA GLN A 19 0.65 18.31 3.34
C GLN A 19 0.89 19.16 4.59
N VAL A 20 1.62 18.60 5.53
CA VAL A 20 1.99 19.23 6.79
C VAL A 20 3.49 19.03 7.02
N SER A 21 4.09 19.90 7.82
CA SER A 21 5.54 19.88 8.07
C SER A 21 5.89 19.63 9.53
N THR A 22 4.91 19.71 10.44
CA THR A 22 5.10 19.52 11.88
C THR A 22 4.10 18.51 12.42
N GLU A 23 4.42 17.94 13.59
CA GLU A 23 3.53 17.05 14.32
C GLU A 23 2.24 17.75 14.73
N GLU A 24 2.34 18.99 15.24
CA GLU A 24 1.19 19.77 15.67
C GLU A 24 0.20 20.03 14.52
N GLU A 25 0.71 20.39 13.35
CA GLU A 25 -0.10 20.52 12.14
C GLU A 25 -0.78 19.20 11.75
N ALA A 26 -0.04 18.08 11.83
CA ALA A 26 -0.57 16.77 11.51
C ALA A 26 -1.72 16.37 12.44
N LEU A 27 -1.53 16.51 13.74
CA LEU A 27 -2.56 16.21 14.75
C LEU A 27 -3.77 17.13 14.60
N THR A 28 -3.56 18.42 14.35
CA THR A 28 -4.64 19.38 14.10
C THR A 28 -5.47 19.00 12.87
N GLN A 29 -4.82 18.57 11.79
CA GLN A 29 -5.53 18.09 10.58
C GLN A 29 -6.34 16.83 10.87
N LEU A 30 -5.76 15.86 11.59
CA LEU A 30 -6.42 14.61 11.97
C LEU A 30 -7.61 14.82 12.93
N GLU A 31 -7.58 15.86 13.76
CA GLU A 31 -8.71 16.25 14.61
C GLU A 31 -9.87 16.86 13.83
N ASN A 32 -9.57 17.60 12.77
CA ASN A 32 -10.57 18.35 12.01
C ASN A 32 -11.12 17.61 10.80
N MET A 33 -10.41 16.59 10.29
CA MET A 33 -10.76 15.86 9.07
C MET A 33 -10.43 14.37 9.21
N SER A 34 -11.23 13.54 8.54
CA SER A 34 -10.95 12.11 8.43
C SER A 34 -9.94 11.84 7.31
N PHE A 35 -8.96 10.99 7.60
CA PHE A 35 -7.97 10.52 6.63
C PHE A 35 -7.96 8.99 6.59
N ASP A 36 -7.78 8.44 5.40
CA ASP A 36 -7.72 6.98 5.17
C ASP A 36 -6.28 6.46 5.17
N LEU A 37 -5.28 7.34 5.09
CA LEU A 37 -3.87 6.98 5.02
C LEU A 37 -2.98 8.16 5.44
N VAL A 38 -1.96 7.88 6.21
CA VAL A 38 -0.86 8.80 6.52
C VAL A 38 0.42 8.32 5.84
N ILE A 39 1.12 9.23 5.15
CA ILE A 39 2.42 8.95 4.53
C ILE A 39 3.48 9.82 5.24
N CYS A 40 4.32 9.18 6.03
CA CYS A 40 5.47 9.81 6.66
C CYS A 40 6.67 9.83 5.72
N MET A 41 7.27 11.00 5.53
CA MET A 41 8.46 11.18 4.70
C MET A 41 9.65 11.61 5.57
N PRO A 42 10.48 10.67 6.03
CA PRO A 42 11.64 10.99 6.85
C PRO A 42 12.59 11.96 6.15
N SER A 43 12.97 13.01 6.85
CA SER A 43 13.99 13.96 6.43
C SER A 43 15.22 13.84 7.33
N THR A 44 16.33 14.46 6.93
CA THR A 44 17.55 14.54 7.72
C THR A 44 17.52 15.65 8.78
N GLY A 45 16.35 16.28 9.02
CA GLY A 45 16.16 17.36 9.98
C GLY A 45 15.72 16.87 11.37
N ASP A 46 15.51 17.83 12.28
CA ASP A 46 15.22 17.60 13.70
C ASP A 46 13.84 16.96 13.98
N ASN A 47 12.90 17.01 13.03
CA ASN A 47 11.59 16.36 13.15
C ASN A 47 11.69 14.90 12.79
N ASP A 48 11.57 14.04 13.80
CA ASP A 48 11.57 12.60 13.58
C ASP A 48 10.23 12.10 13.07
N SER A 49 10.13 11.87 11.76
CA SER A 49 8.91 11.34 11.14
C SER A 49 8.53 9.95 11.65
N PHE A 50 9.47 9.20 12.25
CA PHE A 50 9.16 7.92 12.90
C PHE A 50 8.44 8.15 14.22
N ASP A 51 8.90 9.12 15.05
CA ASP A 51 8.23 9.48 16.29
C ASP A 51 6.84 10.04 16.01
N ILE A 52 6.72 10.94 15.05
CA ILE A 52 5.42 11.49 14.63
C ILE A 52 4.47 10.36 14.20
N GLY A 53 4.94 9.41 13.40
CA GLY A 53 4.12 8.28 12.98
C GLY A 53 3.67 7.41 14.17
N ARG A 54 4.54 7.15 15.14
CA ARG A 54 4.20 6.42 16.38
C ARG A 54 3.14 7.16 17.20
N HIS A 55 3.31 8.44 17.45
CA HIS A 55 2.33 9.26 18.20
C HIS A 55 0.97 9.33 17.47
N ILE A 56 0.98 9.45 16.14
CA ILE A 56 -0.26 9.38 15.36
C ILE A 56 -0.93 8.02 15.54
N LYS A 57 -0.15 6.92 15.47
CA LYS A 57 -0.69 5.56 15.61
C LYS A 57 -1.28 5.29 16.98
N GLU A 58 -0.66 5.81 18.04
CA GLU A 58 -1.19 5.72 19.41
C GLU A 58 -2.55 6.39 19.56
N LYS A 59 -2.75 7.55 18.91
CA LYS A 59 -4.00 8.31 18.99
C LYS A 59 -5.07 7.86 17.98
N TYR A 60 -4.64 7.39 16.81
CA TYR A 60 -5.48 6.99 15.68
C TYR A 60 -5.11 5.59 15.18
N GLU A 61 -5.33 4.59 16.01
CA GLU A 61 -4.92 3.19 15.77
C GLU A 61 -5.44 2.62 14.43
N HIS A 62 -6.64 3.03 14.02
CA HIS A 62 -7.30 2.55 12.82
C HIS A 62 -6.73 3.10 11.51
N ILE A 63 -5.98 4.22 11.55
CA ILE A 63 -5.41 4.82 10.34
C ILE A 63 -4.11 4.10 9.98
N PRO A 64 -4.00 3.53 8.77
CA PRO A 64 -2.74 2.96 8.28
C PRO A 64 -1.70 4.06 8.06
N ILE A 65 -0.48 3.79 8.50
CA ILE A 65 0.66 4.70 8.35
C ILE A 65 1.73 3.99 7.55
N VAL A 66 2.24 4.65 6.50
CA VAL A 66 3.37 4.14 5.71
C VAL A 66 4.53 5.12 5.71
N ILE A 67 5.73 4.60 5.59
CA ILE A 67 6.93 5.41 5.39
C ILE A 67 7.26 5.45 3.90
N LEU A 68 7.50 6.65 3.37
CA LEU A 68 8.02 6.86 2.04
C LEU A 68 9.36 7.59 2.14
N THR A 69 10.45 6.90 1.85
CA THR A 69 11.81 7.39 2.07
C THR A 69 12.61 7.46 0.78
N PRO A 70 13.47 8.47 0.58
CA PRO A 70 14.44 8.43 -0.49
C PRO A 70 15.45 7.29 -0.25
N PHE A 71 15.95 6.69 -1.33
CA PHE A 71 16.98 5.66 -1.22
C PHE A 71 18.32 6.32 -0.85
N SER A 72 18.60 6.37 0.44
CA SER A 72 19.90 6.84 0.96
C SER A 72 20.48 5.85 1.97
N HIS A 73 21.81 5.74 1.99
CA HIS A 73 22.51 4.79 2.87
C HIS A 73 22.25 5.08 4.36
N GLY A 74 22.12 6.36 4.72
CA GLY A 74 21.84 6.79 6.09
C GLY A 74 20.45 6.35 6.57
N ILE A 75 19.43 6.53 5.74
CA ILE A 75 18.06 6.17 6.06
C ILE A 75 17.90 4.64 6.08
N THR A 76 18.54 3.91 5.19
CA THR A 76 18.50 2.44 5.20
C THR A 76 19.05 1.86 6.51
N LYS A 77 20.18 2.38 7.00
CA LYS A 77 20.72 1.98 8.31
C LYS A 77 19.78 2.31 9.46
N ARG A 78 19.08 3.43 9.37
CA ARG A 78 18.13 3.83 10.39
C ARG A 78 16.92 2.90 10.42
N ILE A 79 16.31 2.62 9.27
CA ILE A 79 15.15 1.70 9.15
C ILE A 79 15.43 0.32 9.77
N ILE A 80 16.66 -0.19 9.63
CA ILE A 80 17.06 -1.49 10.20
C ILE A 80 17.03 -1.49 11.74
N ASN A 81 17.25 -0.33 12.38
CA ASN A 81 17.34 -0.20 13.83
C ASN A 81 16.10 0.42 14.48
N GLU A 82 15.12 0.86 13.68
CA GLU A 82 13.90 1.49 14.16
C GLU A 82 12.81 0.46 14.48
N ASP A 83 11.99 0.77 15.48
CA ASP A 83 10.73 0.07 15.69
C ASP A 83 9.72 0.49 14.61
N LEU A 84 9.40 -0.44 13.74
CA LEU A 84 8.47 -0.23 12.62
C LEU A 84 7.07 -0.78 12.90
N SER A 85 6.76 -1.17 14.13
CA SER A 85 5.47 -1.78 14.50
C SER A 85 4.26 -0.89 14.25
N ALA A 86 4.46 0.44 14.31
CA ALA A 86 3.42 1.43 14.02
C ALA A 86 3.13 1.60 12.50
N PHE A 87 3.99 1.06 11.64
CA PHE A 87 3.94 1.31 10.20
C PHE A 87 3.53 0.05 9.43
N GLU A 88 2.58 0.22 8.52
CA GLU A 88 2.11 -0.88 7.68
C GLU A 88 3.19 -1.35 6.69
N TYR A 89 3.84 -0.39 6.02
CA TYR A 89 4.92 -0.63 5.07
C TYR A 89 5.92 0.52 5.04
N VAL A 90 7.11 0.23 4.55
CA VAL A 90 8.13 1.21 4.19
C VAL A 90 8.31 1.16 2.69
N PHE A 91 8.28 2.30 2.01
CA PHE A 91 8.50 2.38 0.56
C PHE A 91 9.73 3.22 0.24
N CYS A 92 10.40 2.85 -0.84
CA CYS A 92 11.54 3.59 -1.37
C CYS A 92 11.09 4.48 -2.53
N TRP A 93 11.23 5.80 -2.38
CA TRP A 93 10.96 6.73 -3.47
C TRP A 93 12.03 6.63 -4.57
N LEU A 94 11.64 6.15 -5.73
CA LEU A 94 12.48 5.95 -6.90
C LEU A 94 12.27 7.02 -7.98
N GLY A 95 11.67 8.16 -7.63
CA GLY A 95 11.38 9.25 -8.57
C GLY A 95 10.11 9.05 -9.41
N ASN A 96 9.34 8.01 -9.16
CA ASN A 96 8.15 7.66 -9.93
C ASN A 96 6.86 7.95 -9.14
N THR A 97 5.99 8.79 -9.70
CA THR A 97 4.67 9.12 -9.11
C THR A 97 3.70 7.94 -9.13
N ASP A 98 3.90 6.93 -9.99
CA ASP A 98 3.09 5.72 -10.02
C ASP A 98 3.20 4.94 -8.70
N LEU A 99 4.31 5.11 -7.97
CA LEU A 99 4.47 4.51 -6.64
C LEU A 99 3.43 5.02 -5.64
N LEU A 100 3.09 6.32 -5.66
CA LEU A 100 2.06 6.86 -4.78
C LEU A 100 0.68 6.27 -5.08
N VAL A 101 0.35 6.09 -6.36
CA VAL A 101 -0.89 5.41 -6.76
C VAL A 101 -0.88 3.98 -6.24
N SER A 102 0.26 3.30 -6.35
CA SER A 102 0.41 1.90 -5.90
C SER A 102 0.29 1.78 -4.38
N ILE A 103 0.86 2.70 -3.62
CA ILE A 103 0.72 2.74 -2.15
C ILE A 103 -0.75 2.87 -1.77
N ILE A 104 -1.45 3.83 -2.37
CA ILE A 104 -2.88 4.06 -2.09
C ILE A 104 -3.68 2.81 -2.43
N LYS A 105 -3.45 2.22 -3.62
CA LYS A 105 -4.17 1.02 -4.05
C LYS A 105 -3.84 -0.22 -3.20
N LEU A 106 -2.61 -0.36 -2.73
CA LEU A 106 -2.23 -1.44 -1.81
C LEU A 106 -2.95 -1.31 -0.46
N MET A 107 -3.07 -0.07 0.06
CA MET A 107 -3.82 0.16 1.29
C MET A 107 -5.32 -0.06 1.09
N GLU A 108 -5.90 0.41 -0.01
CA GLU A 108 -7.30 0.12 -0.36
C GLU A 108 -7.54 -1.40 -0.47
N ASP A 109 -6.65 -2.13 -1.15
CA ASP A 109 -6.77 -3.58 -1.29
C ASP A 109 -6.68 -4.29 0.06
N LYS A 110 -5.74 -3.87 0.93
CA LYS A 110 -5.58 -4.43 2.28
C LYS A 110 -6.82 -4.19 3.14
N MET A 111 -7.33 -2.96 3.17
CA MET A 111 -8.49 -2.59 3.98
C MET A 111 -9.78 -3.31 3.55
N ASN A 112 -9.94 -3.56 2.26
CA ASN A 112 -11.14 -4.21 1.72
C ASN A 112 -10.96 -5.71 1.45
N LEU A 113 -9.81 -6.30 1.79
CA LEU A 113 -9.43 -7.65 1.39
C LEU A 113 -10.47 -8.70 1.82
N GLU A 114 -10.88 -8.65 3.07
CA GLU A 114 -11.80 -9.66 3.63
C GLU A 114 -13.15 -9.60 2.93
N HIS A 115 -13.74 -8.43 2.81
CA HIS A 115 -15.01 -8.23 2.12
C HIS A 115 -14.91 -8.60 0.64
N ASP A 116 -13.93 -8.05 -0.08
CA ASP A 116 -13.84 -8.22 -1.53
C ASP A 116 -13.52 -9.66 -1.93
N VAL A 117 -12.66 -10.35 -1.16
CA VAL A 117 -12.23 -11.71 -1.49
C VAL A 117 -13.19 -12.77 -0.94
N GLN A 118 -13.59 -12.68 0.34
CA GLN A 118 -14.42 -13.71 0.96
C GLN A 118 -15.90 -13.56 0.66
N GLU A 119 -16.42 -12.33 0.69
CA GLU A 119 -17.87 -12.11 0.48
C GLU A 119 -18.22 -11.93 -0.99
N VAL A 120 -17.39 -11.18 -1.75
CA VAL A 120 -17.64 -10.89 -3.16
C VAL A 120 -17.02 -11.93 -4.09
N GLY A 121 -15.99 -12.66 -3.64
CA GLY A 121 -15.31 -13.67 -4.44
C GLY A 121 -14.30 -13.11 -5.44
N VAL A 122 -13.79 -11.89 -5.20
CA VAL A 122 -12.75 -11.29 -6.04
C VAL A 122 -11.45 -12.08 -5.90
N GLN A 123 -10.76 -12.29 -7.00
CA GLN A 123 -9.44 -12.93 -6.99
C GLN A 123 -8.34 -12.00 -6.46
N MET A 124 -7.24 -12.59 -6.00
CA MET A 124 -6.08 -11.85 -5.51
C MET A 124 -4.77 -12.38 -6.06
N ILE A 125 -3.77 -11.51 -6.10
CA ILE A 125 -2.38 -11.83 -6.39
C ILE A 125 -1.61 -11.65 -5.08
N LEU A 126 -0.93 -12.70 -4.64
CA LEU A 126 -0.05 -12.65 -3.48
C LEU A 126 1.38 -12.35 -3.96
N LEU A 127 1.89 -11.18 -3.58
CA LEU A 127 3.28 -10.79 -3.78
C LEU A 127 4.06 -11.05 -2.48
N VAL A 128 5.09 -11.91 -2.55
CA VAL A 128 5.96 -12.23 -1.41
C VAL A 128 7.35 -11.64 -1.67
N GLU A 129 7.67 -10.56 -0.99
CA GLU A 129 8.91 -9.81 -1.20
C GLU A 129 9.25 -8.98 0.06
N ASP A 130 10.42 -9.17 0.64
CA ASP A 130 10.90 -8.46 1.83
C ASP A 130 11.76 -7.23 1.50
N GLY A 131 12.32 -7.19 0.30
CA GLY A 131 13.18 -6.11 -0.15
C GLY A 131 12.42 -4.83 -0.46
N ILE A 132 12.52 -3.81 0.41
CA ILE A 132 11.84 -2.51 0.28
C ILE A 132 12.00 -1.92 -1.13
N ARG A 133 13.20 -1.95 -1.67
CA ARG A 133 13.49 -1.44 -3.01
C ARG A 133 12.80 -2.25 -4.11
N PHE A 134 12.76 -3.57 -3.94
CA PHE A 134 12.20 -4.47 -4.94
C PHE A 134 10.69 -4.33 -5.02
N TYR A 135 9.96 -4.47 -3.91
CA TYR A 135 8.51 -4.30 -3.97
C TYR A 135 8.10 -2.86 -4.32
N SER A 136 8.88 -1.83 -3.93
CA SER A 136 8.63 -0.44 -4.37
C SER A 136 8.78 -0.25 -5.88
N SER A 137 9.58 -1.07 -6.55
CA SER A 137 9.76 -1.03 -8.02
C SER A 137 8.75 -1.92 -8.77
N ILE A 138 8.33 -3.03 -8.17
CA ILE A 138 7.42 -4.00 -8.79
C ILE A 138 5.97 -3.52 -8.73
N LEU A 139 5.53 -3.01 -7.58
CA LEU A 139 4.13 -2.63 -7.35
C LEU A 139 3.59 -1.62 -8.37
N PRO A 140 4.31 -0.56 -8.78
CA PRO A 140 3.82 0.36 -9.81
C PRO A 140 3.49 -0.32 -11.14
N ASN A 141 4.35 -1.22 -11.58
CA ASN A 141 4.14 -1.95 -12.82
C ASN A 141 2.99 -2.96 -12.69
N LEU A 142 2.90 -3.66 -11.56
CA LEU A 142 1.86 -4.64 -11.29
C LEU A 142 0.48 -3.98 -11.22
N TYR A 143 0.35 -2.86 -10.48
CA TYR A 143 -0.89 -2.09 -10.44
C TYR A 143 -1.27 -1.51 -11.79
N LYS A 144 -0.31 -0.95 -12.51
CA LYS A 144 -0.55 -0.42 -13.86
C LYS A 144 -1.07 -1.49 -14.81
N PHE A 145 -0.51 -2.70 -14.74
CA PHE A 145 -0.96 -3.85 -15.53
C PHE A 145 -2.39 -4.25 -15.15
N VAL A 146 -2.64 -4.51 -13.86
CA VAL A 146 -3.96 -4.96 -13.39
C VAL A 146 -5.06 -3.92 -13.65
N LEU A 147 -4.77 -2.64 -13.45
CA LEU A 147 -5.71 -1.55 -13.69
C LEU A 147 -6.02 -1.37 -15.17
N LYS A 148 -5.02 -1.46 -16.05
CA LYS A 148 -5.22 -1.41 -17.51
C LYS A 148 -6.05 -2.56 -18.01
N GLN A 149 -5.76 -3.81 -17.60
CA GLN A 149 -6.55 -4.97 -17.96
C GLN A 149 -8.00 -4.82 -17.53
N SER A 150 -8.25 -4.37 -16.30
CA SER A 150 -9.60 -4.09 -15.81
C SER A 150 -10.31 -2.99 -16.61
N GLN A 151 -9.58 -1.98 -17.06
CA GLN A 151 -10.10 -0.91 -17.90
C GLN A 151 -10.49 -1.44 -19.29
N GLU A 152 -9.64 -2.24 -19.93
CA GLU A 152 -9.92 -2.85 -21.22
C GLU A 152 -11.18 -3.71 -21.17
N PHE A 153 -11.31 -4.58 -20.18
CA PHE A 153 -12.54 -5.34 -19.95
C PHE A 153 -13.75 -4.47 -19.62
N SER A 154 -13.57 -3.30 -19.02
CA SER A 154 -14.64 -2.37 -18.68
C SER A 154 -15.17 -1.59 -19.89
N THR A 155 -14.39 -1.45 -20.95
CA THR A 155 -14.82 -0.78 -22.20
C THR A 155 -15.92 -1.55 -22.92
N GLU A 156 -15.99 -2.87 -22.74
CA GLU A 156 -17.06 -3.72 -23.27
C GLU A 156 -18.37 -3.59 -22.47
N ALA A 157 -18.38 -2.87 -21.36
CA ALA A 157 -19.58 -2.70 -20.53
C ALA A 157 -20.53 -1.68 -21.14
N LEU A 158 -21.83 -2.03 -21.16
CA LEU A 158 -22.89 -1.25 -21.79
C LEU A 158 -23.22 0.04 -21.03
N ASN A 159 -22.94 0.11 -19.71
CA ASN A 159 -23.29 1.26 -18.88
C ASN A 159 -22.26 1.56 -17.78
N ALA A 160 -22.36 2.76 -17.18
CA ALA A 160 -21.43 3.22 -16.14
C ALA A 160 -21.45 2.36 -14.85
N HIS A 161 -22.58 1.77 -14.51
CA HIS A 161 -22.71 0.89 -13.34
C HIS A 161 -21.91 -0.41 -13.54
N GLN A 162 -22.07 -1.06 -14.69
CA GLN A 162 -21.31 -2.26 -15.04
C GLN A 162 -19.82 -2.00 -15.11
N ARG A 163 -19.40 -0.84 -15.64
CA ARG A 163 -17.98 -0.43 -15.61
C ARG A 163 -17.43 -0.35 -14.19
N THR A 164 -18.20 0.26 -13.29
CA THR A 164 -17.80 0.38 -11.87
C THR A 164 -17.66 -1.00 -11.22
N LEU A 165 -18.59 -1.91 -11.46
CA LEU A 165 -18.52 -3.27 -10.92
C LEU A 165 -17.31 -4.04 -11.45
N ARG A 166 -17.02 -3.96 -12.75
CA ARG A 166 -15.83 -4.60 -13.34
C ARG A 166 -14.54 -4.04 -12.78
N MET A 167 -14.44 -2.72 -12.59
CA MET A 167 -13.26 -2.09 -11.98
C MET A 167 -13.07 -2.49 -10.51
N ARG A 168 -14.16 -2.70 -9.75
CA ARG A 168 -14.10 -3.22 -8.37
C ARG A 168 -13.72 -4.69 -8.32
N GLY A 169 -14.14 -5.47 -9.32
CA GLY A 169 -13.83 -6.91 -9.46
C GLY A 169 -12.40 -7.21 -9.94
N ARG A 170 -11.53 -6.21 -10.10
CA ARG A 170 -10.13 -6.43 -10.43
C ARG A 170 -9.44 -7.28 -9.36
N PRO A 171 -8.46 -8.10 -9.75
CA PRO A 171 -7.65 -8.82 -8.77
C PRO A 171 -7.03 -7.87 -7.74
N LYS A 172 -7.12 -8.22 -6.45
CA LYS A 172 -6.46 -7.50 -5.37
C LYS A 172 -5.00 -7.88 -5.31
N ILE A 173 -4.15 -6.95 -4.91
CA ILE A 173 -2.73 -7.22 -4.68
C ILE A 173 -2.49 -7.18 -3.20
N VAL A 174 -1.88 -8.25 -2.66
CA VAL A 174 -1.53 -8.37 -1.25
C VAL A 174 -0.03 -8.60 -1.16
N LEU A 175 0.66 -7.77 -0.39
CA LEU A 175 2.09 -7.87 -0.13
C LEU A 175 2.33 -8.56 1.20
N ALA A 176 3.08 -9.65 1.18
CA ALA A 176 3.63 -10.32 2.35
C ALA A 176 5.16 -10.15 2.36
N ARG A 177 5.73 -9.86 3.52
CA ARG A 177 7.17 -9.61 3.68
C ARG A 177 7.91 -10.76 4.37
N THR A 178 7.16 -11.73 4.90
CA THR A 178 7.73 -12.90 5.57
C THR A 178 7.02 -14.16 5.11
N TYR A 179 7.68 -15.31 5.33
CA TYR A 179 7.08 -16.62 5.06
C TYR A 179 5.80 -16.84 5.87
N GLN A 180 5.81 -16.44 7.15
CA GLN A 180 4.67 -16.63 8.05
C GLN A 180 3.46 -15.84 7.54
N GLU A 181 3.65 -14.55 7.22
CA GLU A 181 2.61 -13.68 6.67
C GLU A 181 2.08 -14.25 5.34
N ALA A 182 2.96 -14.67 4.45
CA ALA A 182 2.58 -15.28 3.17
C ALA A 182 1.74 -16.54 3.36
N MET A 183 2.14 -17.42 4.30
CA MET A 183 1.42 -18.66 4.56
C MET A 183 0.09 -18.45 5.27
N GLU A 184 -0.03 -17.45 6.14
CA GLU A 184 -1.30 -17.08 6.77
C GLU A 184 -2.29 -16.57 5.71
N ILE A 185 -1.86 -15.66 4.83
CA ILE A 185 -2.66 -15.16 3.72
C ILE A 185 -3.04 -16.31 2.78
N TYR A 186 -2.07 -17.15 2.41
CA TYR A 186 -2.31 -18.28 1.53
C TYR A 186 -3.37 -19.23 2.09
N ARG A 187 -3.26 -19.64 3.36
CA ARG A 187 -4.23 -20.55 4.00
C ARG A 187 -5.62 -19.94 4.08
N LYS A 188 -5.69 -18.62 4.38
CA LYS A 188 -6.97 -17.93 4.53
C LYS A 188 -7.69 -17.76 3.18
N TYR A 189 -6.95 -17.51 2.10
CA TYR A 189 -7.53 -17.10 0.80
C TYR A 189 -7.18 -18.04 -0.37
N GLN A 190 -6.72 -19.26 -0.13
CA GLN A 190 -6.21 -20.17 -1.16
C GLN A 190 -7.15 -20.39 -2.34
N ASN A 191 -8.46 -20.37 -2.14
CA ASN A 191 -9.46 -20.59 -3.18
C ASN A 191 -9.64 -19.36 -4.10
N ASN A 192 -9.13 -18.20 -3.70
CA ASN A 192 -9.26 -16.94 -4.43
C ASN A 192 -7.91 -16.42 -4.95
N ILE A 193 -6.82 -17.16 -4.73
CA ILE A 193 -5.50 -16.76 -5.24
C ILE A 193 -5.42 -17.05 -6.73
N LEU A 194 -5.31 -15.98 -7.53
CA LEU A 194 -5.07 -16.03 -8.95
C LEU A 194 -3.62 -16.44 -9.28
N GLY A 195 -2.67 -15.95 -8.46
CA GLY A 195 -1.26 -16.23 -8.63
C GLY A 195 -0.43 -15.78 -7.45
N VAL A 196 0.76 -16.38 -7.33
CA VAL A 196 1.77 -16.00 -6.33
C VAL A 196 3.01 -15.54 -7.07
N ILE A 197 3.48 -14.36 -6.74
CA ILE A 197 4.75 -13.79 -7.20
C ILE A 197 5.66 -13.78 -5.98
N THR A 198 6.76 -14.50 -6.03
CA THR A 198 7.65 -14.63 -4.87
C THR A 198 9.10 -14.47 -5.27
N ASP A 199 9.90 -13.81 -4.43
CA ASP A 199 11.34 -13.98 -4.48
C ASP A 199 11.73 -15.39 -4.06
N VAL A 200 12.91 -15.84 -4.49
CA VAL A 200 13.45 -17.16 -4.16
C VAL A 200 13.94 -17.23 -2.71
N ARG A 201 14.29 -16.09 -2.14
CA ARG A 201 14.84 -15.97 -0.78
C ARG A 201 14.17 -14.83 -0.03
N PHE A 202 13.46 -15.17 1.03
CA PHE A 202 12.87 -14.21 1.98
C PHE A 202 13.01 -14.74 3.42
N PRO A 203 13.01 -13.84 4.43
CA PRO A 203 13.27 -14.22 5.80
C PRO A 203 12.17 -15.14 6.34
N LYS A 204 12.58 -16.18 7.01
CA LYS A 204 11.74 -16.99 7.86
C LYS A 204 11.93 -16.48 9.28
N VAL A 205 10.90 -15.88 9.85
CA VAL A 205 10.94 -15.52 11.28
C VAL A 205 10.90 -16.82 12.07
N GLU A 206 12.02 -17.19 12.69
CA GLU A 206 12.03 -18.28 13.66
C GLU A 206 11.23 -17.78 14.87
N ARG A 207 10.18 -18.52 15.23
CA ARG A 207 9.53 -18.32 16.53
C ARG A 207 10.61 -18.70 17.55
N GLY A 208 11.10 -17.72 18.31
CA GLY A 208 11.88 -18.02 19.51
C GLY A 208 11.05 -18.98 20.37
N GLU A 209 11.64 -20.13 20.67
CA GLU A 209 11.16 -21.05 21.68
C GLU A 209 11.22 -20.42 23.06
#